data_8d4b088414ee2b34b7d07af7c9da0d4a
#
_entry.id   8d4b088414ee2b34b7d07af7c9da0d4a
#
_cell.length_a   1.000
_cell.length_b   1.000
_cell.length_c   1.000
_cell.angle_alpha   90.00
_cell.angle_beta   90.00
_cell.angle_gamma   90.00
#
_symmetry.space_group_name_H-M   'P 1'
#
loop_
_entity.id
_entity.type
_entity.pdbx_description
1 polymer ?
#
loop_
_entity_poly.entity_id
_entity_poly.type
_entity_poly.pdbx_seq_one_letter_code
_entity_poly.pdbx_strand_id
1 'polypeptide(L)'
;NGHTYCLKEDLFREAQKLTNAPESLIQNAFDGLLLESAVHVERQHADRVYTHYLFEAERYCARRLIALSRYRGSDLAGDIQEWLSDYEDRNRIVLDENQKAAIMTALENGVTVITGGPGTGKTTIIKVLIEIFQKHGIKVQLCAPTGRAAKRISETSGYEAKTVHRLLEVAYEIGQNDQVYFSRNEE
;
A
#
# COMPACT_ATOMS: atom_id res chain seq x y z
N ASN A 1 5.75 16.37 -0.45
CA ASN A 1 6.33 15.69 -1.62
C ASN A 1 6.15 14.15 -1.61
N GLY A 2 5.56 13.54 -0.58
CA GLY A 2 5.26 12.12 -0.51
C GLY A 2 6.44 11.20 -0.15
N HIS A 3 7.60 11.76 0.20
CA HIS A 3 8.73 10.98 0.69
C HIS A 3 8.63 10.77 2.20
N THR A 4 8.99 9.57 2.67
CA THR A 4 9.05 9.25 4.10
C THR A 4 10.36 9.69 4.74
N TYR A 5 11.42 9.86 3.95
CA TYR A 5 12.74 10.29 4.38
C TYR A 5 13.36 11.30 3.43
N CYS A 6 14.44 11.94 3.86
CA CYS A 6 15.38 12.68 3.02
C CYS A 6 16.82 12.26 3.33
N LEU A 7 17.75 12.53 2.42
CA LEU A 7 19.16 12.35 2.71
C LEU A 7 19.65 13.45 3.64
N LYS A 8 20.54 13.11 4.60
CA LYS A 8 21.08 14.09 5.56
C LYS A 8 21.75 15.27 4.86
N GLU A 9 22.51 14.99 3.79
CA GLU A 9 23.17 16.04 3.00
C GLU A 9 22.17 17.01 2.35
N ASP A 10 21.07 16.50 1.81
CA ASP A 10 20.03 17.33 1.22
C ASP A 10 19.29 18.14 2.28
N LEU A 11 19.00 17.53 3.44
CA LEU A 11 18.39 18.22 4.57
C LEU A 11 19.26 19.40 5.03
N PHE A 12 20.56 19.21 5.19
CA PHE A 12 21.50 20.25 5.62
C PHE A 12 21.61 21.37 4.58
N ARG A 13 21.68 20.99 3.30
CA ARG A 13 21.73 21.97 2.20
C ARG A 13 20.48 22.84 2.15
N GLU A 14 19.30 22.24 2.30
CA GLU A 14 18.04 22.98 2.30
C GLU A 14 17.87 23.83 3.59
N ALA A 15 18.26 23.31 4.74
CA ALA A 15 18.26 24.05 5.99
C ALA A 15 19.16 25.30 5.89
N GLN A 16 20.37 25.17 5.31
CA GLN A 16 21.28 26.29 5.10
C GLN A 16 20.69 27.34 4.15
N LYS A 17 20.07 26.93 3.05
CA LYS A 17 19.39 27.85 2.12
C LYS A 17 18.27 28.62 2.78
N LEU A 18 17.46 27.95 3.60
CA LEU A 18 16.29 28.56 4.23
C LEU A 18 16.64 29.48 5.39
N THR A 19 17.66 29.15 6.18
CA THR A 19 18.00 29.84 7.41
C THR A 19 19.21 30.78 7.28
N ASN A 20 20.03 30.57 6.25
CA ASN A 20 21.34 31.19 6.08
C ASN A 20 22.27 31.00 7.32
N ALA A 21 22.04 29.92 8.08
CA ALA A 21 22.79 29.59 9.27
C ALA A 21 24.10 28.89 8.92
N PRO A 22 25.17 29.04 9.75
CA PRO A 22 26.39 28.25 9.57
C PRO A 22 26.12 26.78 9.82
N GLU A 23 26.87 25.91 9.13
CA GLU A 23 26.70 24.44 9.20
C GLU A 23 26.81 23.91 10.64
N SER A 24 27.67 24.47 11.46
CA SER A 24 27.81 24.11 12.88
C SER A 24 26.52 24.30 13.69
N LEU A 25 25.78 25.35 13.39
CA LEU A 25 24.51 25.61 14.07
C LEU A 25 23.42 24.61 13.59
N ILE A 26 23.41 24.31 12.31
CA ILE A 26 22.50 23.29 11.76
C ILE A 26 22.81 21.91 12.35
N GLN A 27 24.10 21.56 12.46
CA GLN A 27 24.51 20.29 13.08
C GLN A 27 24.07 20.22 14.55
N ASN A 28 24.29 21.28 15.34
CA ASN A 28 23.85 21.32 16.73
C ASN A 28 22.33 21.18 16.88
N ALA A 29 21.57 21.86 16.02
CA ALA A 29 20.11 21.74 16.01
C ALA A 29 19.68 20.30 15.64
N PHE A 30 20.32 19.70 14.65
CA PHE A 30 20.07 18.33 14.24
C PHE A 30 20.38 17.30 15.36
N ASP A 31 21.49 17.49 16.06
CA ASP A 31 21.85 16.64 17.21
C ASP A 31 20.84 16.80 18.36
N GLY A 32 20.29 18.00 18.56
CA GLY A 32 19.17 18.23 19.48
C GLY A 32 17.93 17.42 19.09
N LEU A 33 17.54 17.45 17.81
CA LEU A 33 16.40 16.67 17.32
C LEU A 33 16.60 15.13 17.47
N LEU A 34 17.84 14.67 17.34
CA LEU A 34 18.18 13.27 17.60
C LEU A 34 18.04 12.92 19.08
N LEU A 35 18.51 13.78 19.99
CA LEU A 35 18.38 13.59 21.44
C LEU A 35 16.92 13.57 21.89
N GLU A 36 16.09 14.42 21.32
CA GLU A 36 14.64 14.48 21.57
C GLU A 36 13.86 13.34 20.88
N SER A 37 14.54 12.48 20.13
CA SER A 37 13.91 11.44 19.31
C SER A 37 12.87 11.96 18.30
N ALA A 38 12.97 13.24 17.92
CA ALA A 38 12.09 13.84 16.90
C ALA A 38 12.40 13.33 15.49
N VAL A 39 13.68 12.95 15.26
CA VAL A 39 14.14 12.34 13.99
C VAL A 39 14.88 11.04 14.24
N HIS A 40 14.87 10.18 13.20
CA HIS A 40 15.61 8.92 13.17
C HIS A 40 16.57 8.89 11.98
N VAL A 41 17.80 8.39 12.18
CA VAL A 41 18.79 8.25 11.11
C VAL A 41 19.08 6.78 10.84
N GLU A 42 18.82 6.35 9.63
CA GLU A 42 19.17 5.02 9.14
C GLU A 42 20.48 5.08 8.35
N ARG A 43 21.50 4.32 8.79
CA ARG A 43 22.88 4.37 8.30
C ARG A 43 23.26 3.15 7.45
N GLN A 44 22.46 2.77 6.45
CA GLN A 44 22.80 1.57 5.67
C GLN A 44 23.65 1.86 4.41
N HIS A 45 23.23 2.79 3.55
CA HIS A 45 23.93 3.10 2.30
C HIS A 45 24.21 4.60 2.14
N ALA A 46 23.34 5.41 2.71
CA ALA A 46 23.46 6.86 2.90
C ALA A 46 22.64 7.20 4.16
N ASP A 47 23.03 8.25 4.87
CA ASP A 47 22.30 8.69 6.06
C ASP A 47 20.89 9.18 5.67
N ARG A 48 19.88 8.33 5.84
CA ARG A 48 18.47 8.66 5.62
C ARG A 48 17.87 9.19 6.88
N VAL A 49 17.31 10.38 6.82
CA VAL A 49 16.68 11.07 7.95
C VAL A 49 15.18 11.00 7.80
N TYR A 50 14.52 10.42 8.78
CA TYR A 50 13.07 10.33 8.92
C TYR A 50 12.61 11.22 10.06
N THR A 51 11.38 11.72 10.02
CA THR A 51 10.70 12.03 11.27
C THR A 51 10.41 10.73 12.00
N HIS A 52 10.44 10.74 13.32
CA HIS A 52 10.23 9.52 14.12
C HIS A 52 8.91 8.80 13.76
N TYR A 53 7.84 9.57 13.59
CA TYR A 53 6.54 9.04 13.21
C TYR A 53 6.56 8.27 11.87
N LEU A 54 7.18 8.85 10.83
CA LEU A 54 7.25 8.19 9.51
C LEU A 54 8.14 6.94 9.53
N PHE A 55 9.22 6.97 10.31
CA PHE A 55 10.06 5.79 10.51
C PHE A 55 9.30 4.63 11.14
N GLU A 56 8.57 4.89 12.24
CA GLU A 56 7.79 3.85 12.91
C GLU A 56 6.63 3.36 12.02
N ALA A 57 5.96 4.25 11.29
CA ALA A 57 4.91 3.87 10.36
C ALA A 57 5.43 2.96 9.24
N GLU A 58 6.57 3.29 8.60
CA GLU A 58 7.20 2.47 7.57
C GLU A 58 7.62 1.10 8.13
N ARG A 59 8.26 1.10 9.30
CA ARG A 59 8.69 -0.12 10.00
C ARG A 59 7.52 -1.03 10.37
N TYR A 60 6.41 -0.44 10.85
CA TYR A 60 5.19 -1.17 11.17
C TYR A 60 4.58 -1.79 9.90
N CYS A 61 4.41 -1.01 8.82
CA CYS A 61 3.90 -1.52 7.55
C CYS A 61 4.77 -2.66 7.00
N ALA A 62 6.10 -2.52 7.04
CA ALA A 62 7.01 -3.57 6.59
C ALA A 62 6.84 -4.86 7.40
N ARG A 63 6.75 -4.77 8.73
CA ARG A 63 6.50 -5.93 9.61
C ARG A 63 5.17 -6.62 9.30
N ARG A 64 4.10 -5.84 9.10
CA ARG A 64 2.78 -6.38 8.76
C ARG A 64 2.77 -7.06 7.40
N LEU A 65 3.38 -6.46 6.38
CA LEU A 65 3.51 -7.06 5.05
C LEU A 65 4.32 -8.37 5.09
N ILE A 66 5.43 -8.40 5.85
CA ILE A 66 6.22 -9.63 6.05
C ILE A 66 5.39 -10.70 6.77
N ALA A 67 4.62 -10.33 7.78
CA ALA A 67 3.76 -11.29 8.48
C ALA A 67 2.68 -11.84 7.55
N LEU A 68 2.02 -10.99 6.76
CA LEU A 68 1.03 -11.40 5.77
C LEU A 68 1.66 -12.26 4.66
N SER A 69 2.87 -11.94 4.19
CA SER A 69 3.53 -12.72 3.13
C SER A 69 3.91 -14.14 3.55
N ARG A 70 3.96 -14.41 4.86
CA ARG A 70 4.17 -15.77 5.41
C ARG A 70 2.89 -16.60 5.43
N TYR A 71 1.73 -15.96 5.32
CA TYR A 71 0.47 -16.68 5.24
C TYR A 71 0.38 -17.41 3.90
N ARG A 72 -0.02 -18.68 3.96
CA ARG A 72 -0.32 -19.50 2.79
C ARG A 72 -1.81 -19.79 2.80
N GLY A 73 -2.50 -19.40 1.73
CA GLY A 73 -3.89 -19.77 1.51
C GLY A 73 -3.96 -21.29 1.28
N SER A 74 -4.69 -21.99 2.12
CA SER A 74 -4.61 -23.46 2.12
C SER A 74 -5.60 -24.17 1.21
N ASP A 75 -6.81 -23.68 1.04
CA ASP A 75 -7.90 -24.52 0.50
C ASP A 75 -8.61 -23.95 -0.75
N LEU A 76 -8.25 -22.76 -1.20
CA LEU A 76 -8.92 -22.15 -2.35
C LEU A 76 -8.44 -22.67 -3.71
N ALA A 77 -7.31 -23.38 -3.74
CA ALA A 77 -6.66 -23.83 -4.98
C ALA A 77 -7.14 -25.21 -5.48
N GLY A 78 -7.91 -25.98 -4.68
CA GLY A 78 -8.23 -27.37 -4.98
C GLY A 78 -8.92 -27.61 -6.33
N ASP A 79 -9.92 -26.80 -6.68
CA ASP A 79 -10.73 -26.95 -7.90
C ASP A 79 -10.65 -25.75 -8.85
N ILE A 80 -9.59 -24.93 -8.71
CA ILE A 80 -9.47 -23.65 -9.42
C ILE A 80 -9.35 -23.83 -10.94
N GLN A 81 -8.70 -24.88 -11.42
CA GLN A 81 -8.52 -25.13 -12.86
C GLN A 81 -9.87 -25.36 -13.55
N GLU A 82 -10.73 -26.19 -12.97
CA GLU A 82 -12.09 -26.43 -13.46
C GLU A 82 -12.92 -25.14 -13.39
N TRP A 83 -12.83 -24.43 -12.26
CA TRP A 83 -13.54 -23.16 -12.09
C TRP A 83 -13.09 -22.08 -13.10
N LEU A 84 -11.79 -21.99 -13.41
CA LEU A 84 -11.27 -21.07 -14.42
C LEU A 84 -11.78 -21.42 -15.82
N SER A 85 -11.83 -22.71 -16.16
CA SER A 85 -12.38 -23.17 -17.43
C SER A 85 -13.86 -22.80 -17.55
N ASP A 86 -14.66 -23.04 -16.51
CA ASP A 86 -16.05 -22.64 -16.46
C ASP A 86 -16.24 -21.12 -16.54
N TYR A 87 -15.33 -20.36 -15.94
CA TYR A 87 -15.34 -18.89 -15.98
C TYR A 87 -15.06 -18.39 -17.40
N GLU A 88 -14.04 -18.95 -18.08
CA GLU A 88 -13.69 -18.64 -19.47
C GLU A 88 -14.89 -18.88 -20.39
N ASP A 89 -15.55 -20.03 -20.25
CA ASP A 89 -16.71 -20.41 -21.06
C ASP A 89 -17.93 -19.48 -20.82
N ARG A 90 -18.28 -19.22 -19.56
CA ARG A 90 -19.40 -18.36 -19.20
C ARG A 90 -19.22 -16.92 -19.66
N ASN A 91 -18.00 -16.39 -19.59
CA ASN A 91 -17.68 -15.01 -19.94
C ASN A 91 -17.21 -14.85 -21.39
N ARG A 92 -17.06 -15.95 -22.14
CA ARG A 92 -16.55 -15.99 -23.53
C ARG A 92 -15.20 -15.26 -23.66
N ILE A 93 -14.30 -15.53 -22.73
CA ILE A 93 -12.93 -15.00 -22.71
C ILE A 93 -11.94 -16.15 -22.60
N VAL A 94 -10.69 -15.86 -22.93
CA VAL A 94 -9.56 -16.77 -22.70
C VAL A 94 -8.55 -16.01 -21.84
N LEU A 95 -8.19 -16.60 -20.71
CA LEU A 95 -7.15 -16.08 -19.85
C LEU A 95 -5.79 -16.58 -20.34
N ASP A 96 -4.83 -15.67 -20.47
CA ASP A 96 -3.47 -16.08 -20.79
C ASP A 96 -2.77 -16.74 -19.58
N GLU A 97 -1.68 -17.45 -19.84
CA GLU A 97 -0.95 -18.21 -18.81
C GLU A 97 -0.43 -17.30 -17.67
N ASN A 98 -0.04 -16.06 -17.97
CA ASN A 98 0.41 -15.12 -16.94
C ASN A 98 -0.77 -14.65 -16.07
N GLN A 99 -1.95 -14.47 -16.65
CA GLN A 99 -3.17 -14.12 -15.90
C GLN A 99 -3.57 -15.29 -14.98
N LYS A 100 -3.55 -16.53 -15.47
CA LYS A 100 -3.81 -17.73 -14.66
C LYS A 100 -2.79 -17.87 -13.53
N ALA A 101 -1.51 -17.70 -13.84
CA ALA A 101 -0.44 -17.72 -12.84
C ALA A 101 -0.60 -16.62 -11.77
N ALA A 102 -1.00 -15.40 -12.16
CA ALA A 102 -1.24 -14.31 -11.23
C ALA A 102 -2.44 -14.61 -10.30
N ILE A 103 -3.51 -15.20 -10.83
CA ILE A 103 -4.67 -15.65 -10.03
C ILE A 103 -4.23 -16.71 -9.02
N MET A 104 -3.53 -17.75 -9.46
CA MET A 104 -3.03 -18.81 -8.56
C MET A 104 -2.14 -18.23 -7.47
N THR A 105 -1.17 -17.38 -7.84
CA THR A 105 -0.28 -16.72 -6.89
C THR A 105 -1.06 -15.90 -5.84
N ALA A 106 -2.13 -15.22 -6.26
CA ALA A 106 -2.96 -14.42 -5.34
C ALA A 106 -3.77 -15.29 -4.37
N LEU A 107 -4.19 -16.46 -4.79
CA LEU A 107 -4.92 -17.41 -3.93
C LEU A 107 -4.02 -18.13 -2.91
N GLU A 108 -2.78 -18.36 -3.28
CA GLU A 108 -1.81 -19.09 -2.45
C GLU A 108 -1.07 -18.21 -1.44
N ASN A 109 -1.02 -16.90 -1.65
CA ASN A 109 -0.19 -16.01 -0.85
C ASN A 109 -0.99 -14.90 -0.17
N GLY A 110 -0.63 -14.58 1.06
CA GLY A 110 -1.27 -13.51 1.83
C GLY A 110 -1.00 -12.09 1.29
N VAL A 111 0.03 -11.91 0.45
CA VAL A 111 0.32 -10.65 -0.25
C VAL A 111 0.76 -10.97 -1.67
N THR A 112 0.12 -10.35 -2.64
CA THR A 112 0.49 -10.47 -4.04
C THR A 112 0.51 -9.10 -4.70
N VAL A 113 1.54 -8.83 -5.49
CA VAL A 113 1.67 -7.60 -6.30
C VAL A 113 1.52 -7.97 -7.77
N ILE A 114 0.49 -7.42 -8.42
CA ILE A 114 0.21 -7.63 -9.85
C ILE A 114 0.56 -6.36 -10.60
N THR A 115 1.59 -6.43 -11.44
CA THR A 115 2.04 -5.31 -12.27
C THR A 115 1.88 -5.62 -13.76
N GLY A 116 1.91 -4.60 -14.58
CA GLY A 116 1.81 -4.74 -16.03
C GLY A 116 1.39 -3.45 -16.72
N GLY A 117 1.63 -3.36 -18.02
CA GLY A 117 1.25 -2.21 -18.85
C GLY A 117 -0.27 -2.01 -18.98
N PRO A 118 -0.70 -0.96 -19.64
CA PRO A 118 -2.12 -0.79 -19.98
C PRO A 118 -2.57 -1.93 -20.91
N GLY A 119 -3.82 -2.40 -20.73
CA GLY A 119 -4.39 -3.44 -21.58
C GLY A 119 -3.95 -4.89 -21.28
N THR A 120 -3.11 -5.14 -20.29
CA THR A 120 -2.64 -6.51 -19.94
C THR A 120 -3.66 -7.34 -19.14
N GLY A 121 -4.91 -6.90 -19.02
CA GLY A 121 -5.96 -7.67 -18.36
C GLY A 121 -5.94 -7.67 -16.84
N LYS A 122 -5.22 -6.73 -16.17
CA LYS A 122 -5.22 -6.65 -14.70
C LYS A 122 -6.62 -6.57 -14.08
N THR A 123 -7.53 -5.83 -14.72
CA THR A 123 -8.91 -5.73 -14.26
C THR A 123 -9.65 -7.07 -14.40
N THR A 124 -9.34 -7.85 -15.42
CA THR A 124 -9.89 -9.20 -15.59
C THR A 124 -9.44 -10.10 -14.44
N ILE A 125 -8.15 -10.08 -14.10
CA ILE A 125 -7.62 -10.83 -12.94
C ILE A 125 -8.35 -10.44 -11.65
N ILE A 126 -8.56 -9.13 -11.42
CA ILE A 126 -9.27 -8.63 -10.24
C ILE A 126 -10.71 -9.16 -10.21
N LYS A 127 -11.44 -9.16 -11.33
CA LYS A 127 -12.81 -9.71 -11.41
C LYS A 127 -12.84 -11.19 -11.06
N VAL A 128 -11.94 -11.96 -11.65
CA VAL A 128 -11.83 -13.41 -11.39
C VAL A 128 -11.58 -13.65 -9.89
N LEU A 129 -10.63 -12.96 -9.29
CA LEU A 129 -10.32 -13.09 -7.87
C LEU A 129 -11.51 -12.75 -6.97
N ILE A 130 -12.26 -11.68 -7.30
CA ILE A 130 -13.44 -11.29 -6.53
C ILE A 130 -14.50 -12.40 -6.57
N GLU A 131 -14.79 -12.95 -7.75
CA GLU A 131 -15.77 -14.03 -7.89
C GLU A 131 -15.35 -15.30 -7.14
N ILE A 132 -14.07 -15.65 -7.19
CA ILE A 132 -13.53 -16.80 -6.43
C ILE A 132 -13.72 -16.57 -4.93
N PHE A 133 -13.29 -15.43 -4.41
CA PHE A 133 -13.42 -15.11 -2.99
C PHE A 133 -14.87 -15.08 -2.53
N GLN A 134 -15.77 -14.48 -3.32
CA GLN A 134 -17.20 -14.46 -3.01
C GLN A 134 -17.84 -15.85 -2.99
N LYS A 135 -17.47 -16.72 -3.93
CA LYS A 135 -17.92 -18.12 -3.93
C LYS A 135 -17.56 -18.84 -2.64
N HIS A 136 -16.42 -18.49 -2.05
CA HIS A 136 -15.96 -19.06 -0.77
C HIS A 136 -16.40 -18.25 0.46
N GLY A 137 -17.34 -17.29 0.30
CA GLY A 137 -17.85 -16.48 1.42
C GLY A 137 -16.86 -15.46 1.98
N ILE A 138 -15.76 -15.20 1.28
CA ILE A 138 -14.72 -14.26 1.72
C ILE A 138 -15.15 -12.84 1.33
N LYS A 139 -15.13 -11.93 2.30
CA LYS A 139 -15.42 -10.51 2.04
C LYS A 139 -14.27 -9.85 1.31
N VAL A 140 -14.58 -9.22 0.18
CA VAL A 140 -13.62 -8.46 -0.64
C VAL A 140 -13.90 -6.98 -0.54
N GLN A 141 -12.86 -6.18 -0.38
CA GLN A 141 -12.94 -4.73 -0.42
C GLN A 141 -11.94 -4.18 -1.46
N LEU A 142 -12.42 -3.24 -2.29
CA LEU A 142 -11.61 -2.59 -3.29
C LEU A 142 -11.33 -1.16 -2.88
N CYS A 143 -10.07 -0.74 -3.00
CA CYS A 143 -9.71 0.64 -2.72
C CYS A 143 -8.65 1.17 -3.68
N ALA A 144 -8.56 2.50 -3.74
CA ALA A 144 -7.57 3.23 -4.52
C ALA A 144 -7.11 4.49 -3.80
N PRO A 145 -5.92 5.04 -4.13
CA PRO A 145 -5.42 6.25 -3.51
C PRO A 145 -6.28 7.51 -3.79
N THR A 146 -6.95 7.56 -4.94
CA THR A 146 -7.74 8.73 -5.36
C THR A 146 -9.17 8.37 -5.74
N GLY A 147 -10.11 9.31 -5.60
CA GLY A 147 -11.51 9.12 -5.98
C GLY A 147 -11.69 8.76 -7.46
N ARG A 148 -10.90 9.38 -8.36
CA ARG A 148 -10.92 9.06 -9.80
C ARG A 148 -10.49 7.60 -10.05
N ALA A 149 -9.44 7.13 -9.38
CA ALA A 149 -8.97 5.75 -9.50
C ALA A 149 -10.00 4.77 -8.91
N ALA A 150 -10.59 5.06 -7.75
CA ALA A 150 -11.65 4.26 -7.16
C ALA A 150 -12.88 4.15 -8.09
N LYS A 151 -13.33 5.27 -8.65
CA LYS A 151 -14.44 5.29 -9.62
C LYS A 151 -14.13 4.41 -10.84
N ARG A 152 -12.93 4.54 -11.41
CA ARG A 152 -12.51 3.72 -12.55
C ARG A 152 -12.46 2.23 -12.22
N ILE A 153 -11.98 1.85 -11.02
CA ILE A 153 -12.03 0.46 -10.56
C ILE A 153 -13.49 -0.02 -10.48
N SER A 154 -14.39 0.78 -9.89
CA SER A 154 -15.82 0.40 -9.80
C SER A 154 -16.44 0.20 -11.18
N GLU A 155 -16.24 1.15 -12.10
CA GLU A 155 -16.78 1.07 -13.46
C GLU A 155 -16.25 -0.14 -14.25
N THR A 156 -14.97 -0.46 -14.09
CA THR A 156 -14.33 -1.54 -14.86
C THR A 156 -14.48 -2.91 -14.22
N SER A 157 -14.56 -3.02 -12.89
CA SER A 157 -14.76 -4.29 -12.21
C SER A 157 -16.21 -4.68 -12.03
N GLY A 158 -17.12 -3.69 -11.98
CA GLY A 158 -18.52 -3.89 -11.60
C GLY A 158 -18.75 -3.96 -10.07
N TYR A 159 -17.71 -3.76 -9.26
CA TYR A 159 -17.76 -3.81 -7.80
C TYR A 159 -17.42 -2.45 -7.19
N GLU A 160 -18.07 -2.10 -6.07
CA GLU A 160 -17.81 -0.82 -5.40
C GLU A 160 -16.36 -0.74 -4.91
N ALA A 161 -15.64 0.31 -5.32
CA ALA A 161 -14.33 0.64 -4.80
C ALA A 161 -14.38 2.01 -4.10
N LYS A 162 -13.66 2.14 -2.98
CA LYS A 162 -13.57 3.35 -2.16
C LYS A 162 -12.16 3.93 -2.22
N THR A 163 -11.98 5.18 -1.84
CA THR A 163 -10.63 5.65 -1.55
C THR A 163 -10.09 4.97 -0.29
N VAL A 164 -8.75 4.83 -0.18
CA VAL A 164 -8.13 4.30 1.05
C VAL A 164 -8.61 5.08 2.28
N HIS A 165 -8.66 6.41 2.20
CA HIS A 165 -9.16 7.25 3.29
C HIS A 165 -10.60 6.91 3.68
N ARG A 166 -11.48 6.75 2.69
CA ARG A 166 -12.89 6.39 2.96
C ARG A 166 -13.04 4.97 3.49
N LEU A 167 -12.19 4.05 3.03
CA LEU A 167 -12.20 2.68 3.52
C LEU A 167 -11.76 2.59 4.98
N LEU A 168 -10.78 3.41 5.38
CA LEU A 168 -10.26 3.50 6.74
C LEU A 168 -11.07 4.45 7.65
N GLU A 169 -12.17 5.01 7.14
CA GLU A 169 -13.06 5.91 7.90
C GLU A 169 -12.29 7.07 8.54
N VAL A 170 -11.50 7.75 7.72
CA VAL A 170 -10.72 8.92 8.18
C VAL A 170 -11.65 10.00 8.68
N ALA A 171 -11.59 10.31 9.96
CA ALA A 171 -12.24 11.45 10.58
C ALA A 171 -11.25 12.62 10.64
N TYR A 172 -11.70 13.80 10.19
CA TYR A 172 -10.96 15.05 10.38
C TYR A 172 -11.55 15.74 11.59
N GLU A 173 -10.84 15.76 12.72
CA GLU A 173 -11.17 16.68 13.79
C GLU A 173 -10.56 18.05 13.45
N ILE A 174 -11.45 19.02 13.18
CA ILE A 174 -11.09 20.42 13.02
C ILE A 174 -10.83 20.97 14.43
N GLY A 175 -9.62 20.81 14.90
CA GLY A 175 -9.12 21.31 16.19
C GLY A 175 -7.77 22.01 16.01
N GLN A 176 -7.26 22.64 17.07
CA GLN A 176 -6.04 23.47 17.04
C GLN A 176 -4.76 22.80 16.49
N ASN A 177 -4.77 21.52 16.15
CA ASN A 177 -3.60 20.76 15.67
C ASN A 177 -3.79 20.01 14.33
N ASP A 178 -4.87 20.24 13.57
CA ASP A 178 -5.10 19.57 12.27
C ASP A 178 -4.72 18.06 12.24
N GLN A 179 -5.07 17.31 13.30
CA GLN A 179 -4.72 15.90 13.38
C GLN A 179 -5.74 15.06 12.61
N VAL A 180 -5.22 14.14 11.78
CA VAL A 180 -6.00 13.15 11.03
C VAL A 180 -6.08 11.88 11.86
N TYR A 181 -7.30 11.44 12.19
CA TYR A 181 -7.54 10.19 12.90
C TYR A 181 -8.20 9.17 11.96
N PHE A 182 -7.83 7.90 12.14
CA PHE A 182 -8.49 6.77 11.49
C PHE A 182 -9.38 6.11 12.52
N SER A 183 -10.70 6.08 12.28
CA SER A 183 -11.66 5.48 13.21
C SER A 183 -11.73 3.96 13.09
N ARG A 184 -11.25 3.38 11.99
CA ARG A 184 -11.20 1.95 11.80
C ARG A 184 -9.90 1.36 12.37
N ASN A 185 -10.04 0.56 13.42
CA ASN A 185 -8.97 -0.19 14.07
C ASN A 185 -8.87 -1.62 13.52
N GLU A 186 -7.94 -2.43 14.06
CA GLU A 186 -7.72 -3.83 13.70
C GLU A 186 -8.77 -4.81 14.25
N GLU A 187 -9.86 -4.31 14.89
CA GLU A 187 -10.96 -5.13 15.42
C GLU A 187 -11.96 -5.58 14.35
#